data_a5dc8713c142f66684b606b6d8c63870
#
_entry.id   a5dc8713c142f66684b606b6d8c63870
#
_cell.length_a   1.000
_cell.length_b   1.000
_cell.length_c   1.000
_cell.angle_alpha   90.00
_cell.angle_beta   90.00
_cell.angle_gamma   90.00
#
_symmetry.space_group_name_H-M   'P 1'
#
loop_
_entity.id
_entity.type
_entity.pdbx_description
1 polymer ?
#
loop_
_entity_poly.entity_id
_entity_poly.type
_entity_poly.pdbx_seq_one_letter_code
_entity_poly.pdbx_strand_id
1 'polypeptide(L)'
;QATDDFSSAYFITRHIIDHDGEITSEVVKEALIDWSEHPIFFDRFAGPTTRMAIRRYKGEEIPESDAIQLLPRQATNGAAMKIAPIGLFNPGNVDQAIYDAAVVTMVTHDNYLAISGGSAVAAAVAEAVTPDADVYSIIQAGIYGAKEGARIGREIGRDVAGPSVVKRIEMAVDIGLGKGTQEEKMVEIAERIGMGLHVAEAIPSAFGFFAAGSGNPMDAIIGAVNAGYDTDTVATMAGAMAGALS
;
A
#
# COMPACT_ATOMS: atom_id res chain seq x y z
N GLN A 1 20.38 -0.30 -0.94
CA GLN A 1 19.84 -1.61 -0.63
C GLN A 1 18.32 -1.53 -0.65
N ALA A 2 17.64 -2.50 -1.29
CA ALA A 2 16.19 -2.53 -1.31
C ALA A 2 15.63 -2.88 0.09
N THR A 3 14.59 -2.14 0.52
CA THR A 3 13.83 -2.41 1.73
C THR A 3 12.75 -3.48 1.48
N ASP A 4 11.93 -3.79 2.49
CA ASP A 4 10.82 -4.73 2.35
C ASP A 4 9.73 -4.23 1.40
N ASP A 5 9.56 -2.92 1.25
CA ASP A 5 8.65 -2.31 0.27
C ASP A 5 8.87 -2.87 -1.14
N PHE A 6 10.10 -2.73 -1.65
CA PHE A 6 10.43 -3.20 -2.99
C PHE A 6 10.66 -4.72 -3.03
N SER A 7 11.40 -5.28 -2.07
CA SER A 7 11.78 -6.69 -2.15
C SER A 7 10.58 -7.62 -2.01
N SER A 8 9.63 -7.35 -1.11
CA SER A 8 8.40 -8.16 -1.01
C SER A 8 7.53 -8.05 -2.26
N ALA A 9 7.41 -6.85 -2.84
CA ALA A 9 6.72 -6.62 -4.11
C ALA A 9 7.37 -7.42 -5.26
N TYR A 10 8.71 -7.44 -5.33
CA TYR A 10 9.46 -8.18 -6.34
C TYR A 10 9.21 -9.69 -6.27
N PHE A 11 9.24 -10.29 -5.06
CA PHE A 11 8.99 -11.72 -4.88
C PHE A 11 7.53 -12.08 -5.24
N ILE A 12 6.56 -11.26 -4.83
CA ILE A 12 5.15 -11.45 -5.21
C ILE A 12 4.99 -11.38 -6.73
N THR A 13 5.58 -10.37 -7.37
CA THR A 13 5.53 -10.21 -8.83
C THR A 13 6.11 -11.41 -9.56
N ARG A 14 7.29 -11.88 -9.13
CA ARG A 14 7.92 -13.06 -9.72
C ARG A 14 7.02 -14.29 -9.64
N HIS A 15 6.48 -14.60 -8.45
CA HIS A 15 5.62 -15.76 -8.26
C HIS A 15 4.33 -15.66 -9.10
N ILE A 16 3.72 -14.47 -9.21
CA ILE A 16 2.56 -14.27 -10.11
C ILE A 16 2.95 -14.57 -11.56
N ILE A 17 4.11 -14.09 -12.04
CA ILE A 17 4.59 -14.38 -13.41
C ILE A 17 4.86 -15.88 -13.60
N ASP A 18 5.51 -16.51 -12.62
CA ASP A 18 5.85 -17.94 -12.67
C ASP A 18 4.59 -18.84 -12.62
N HIS A 19 3.44 -18.28 -12.16
CA HIS A 19 2.13 -18.93 -12.17
C HIS A 19 1.18 -18.35 -13.26
N ASP A 20 1.72 -18.01 -14.42
CA ASP A 20 0.95 -17.55 -15.59
C ASP A 20 0.03 -16.34 -15.32
N GLY A 21 0.34 -15.50 -14.35
CA GLY A 21 -0.42 -14.31 -13.97
C GLY A 21 -1.52 -14.56 -12.94
N GLU A 22 -1.62 -15.74 -12.35
CA GLU A 22 -2.61 -16.03 -11.31
C GLU A 22 -2.33 -15.29 -10.00
N ILE A 23 -3.31 -14.54 -9.51
CA ILE A 23 -3.25 -13.81 -8.25
C ILE A 23 -4.16 -14.52 -7.24
N THR A 24 -3.58 -15.45 -6.50
CA THR A 24 -4.28 -16.21 -5.46
C THR A 24 -3.57 -16.10 -4.11
N SER A 25 -4.28 -16.41 -3.03
CA SER A 25 -3.67 -16.41 -1.69
C SER A 25 -2.53 -17.42 -1.58
N GLU A 26 -2.61 -18.53 -2.29
CA GLU A 26 -1.59 -19.58 -2.33
C GLU A 26 -0.30 -19.07 -2.97
N VAL A 27 -0.38 -18.47 -4.16
CA VAL A 27 0.76 -17.88 -4.87
C VAL A 27 1.44 -16.79 -4.02
N VAL A 28 0.65 -15.95 -3.36
CA VAL A 28 1.19 -14.89 -2.49
C VAL A 28 1.85 -15.46 -1.23
N LYS A 29 1.30 -16.52 -0.64
CA LYS A 29 1.93 -17.23 0.50
C LYS A 29 3.27 -17.84 0.10
N GLU A 30 3.33 -18.52 -1.05
CA GLU A 30 4.57 -19.09 -1.58
C GLU A 30 5.62 -17.99 -1.80
N ALA A 31 5.23 -16.88 -2.42
CA ALA A 31 6.12 -15.73 -2.63
C ALA A 31 6.68 -15.16 -1.32
N LEU A 32 5.86 -15.03 -0.28
CA LEU A 32 6.29 -14.50 1.01
C LEU A 32 7.17 -15.50 1.79
N ILE A 33 6.92 -16.79 1.65
CA ILE A 33 7.77 -17.82 2.22
C ILE A 33 9.14 -17.79 1.52
N ASP A 34 9.19 -17.76 0.19
CA ASP A 34 10.43 -17.62 -0.58
C ASP A 34 11.19 -16.34 -0.19
N TRP A 35 10.51 -15.20 -0.13
CA TRP A 35 11.11 -13.95 0.34
C TRP A 35 11.74 -14.10 1.74
N SER A 36 11.13 -14.86 2.64
CA SER A 36 11.63 -15.08 3.99
C SER A 36 12.91 -15.93 4.06
N GLU A 37 13.24 -16.65 2.99
CA GLU A 37 14.49 -17.41 2.87
C GLU A 37 15.70 -16.52 2.44
N HIS A 38 15.45 -15.22 2.24
CA HIS A 38 16.46 -14.24 1.85
C HIS A 38 16.78 -13.26 2.99
N PRO A 39 17.68 -13.60 3.94
CA PRO A 39 17.92 -12.81 5.16
C PRO A 39 18.32 -11.37 4.91
N ILE A 40 18.99 -11.09 3.79
CA ILE A 40 19.43 -9.73 3.42
C ILE A 40 18.24 -8.76 3.25
N PHE A 41 17.07 -9.26 2.89
CA PHE A 41 15.85 -8.49 2.76
C PHE A 41 14.93 -8.68 3.97
N PHE A 42 14.74 -9.93 4.39
CA PHE A 42 13.76 -10.28 5.38
C PHE A 42 14.18 -9.94 6.81
N ASP A 43 15.37 -10.37 7.24
CA ASP A 43 15.77 -10.24 8.65
C ASP A 43 15.94 -8.79 9.10
N ARG A 44 16.30 -7.92 8.18
CA ARG A 44 16.53 -6.52 8.48
C ARG A 44 15.27 -5.66 8.44
N PHE A 45 14.34 -5.95 7.53
CA PHE A 45 13.27 -5.02 7.19
C PHE A 45 11.87 -5.55 7.51
N ALA A 46 11.62 -6.87 7.39
CA ALA A 46 10.27 -7.42 7.54
C ALA A 46 9.58 -6.99 8.84
N GLY A 47 8.39 -6.41 8.70
CA GLY A 47 7.58 -5.96 9.83
C GLY A 47 6.98 -7.12 10.63
N PRO A 48 6.62 -6.91 11.91
CA PRO A 48 6.17 -7.97 12.81
C PRO A 48 4.88 -8.65 12.33
N THR A 49 3.96 -7.94 11.71
CA THR A 49 2.71 -8.50 11.16
C THR A 49 2.99 -9.51 10.05
N THR A 50 3.87 -9.17 9.11
CA THR A 50 4.26 -10.05 8.01
C THR A 50 5.07 -11.24 8.52
N ARG A 51 6.00 -11.04 9.45
CA ARG A 51 6.76 -12.15 10.10
C ARG A 51 5.82 -13.15 10.75
N MET A 52 4.82 -12.67 11.49
CA MET A 52 3.86 -13.54 12.16
C MET A 52 3.01 -14.35 11.15
N ALA A 53 2.58 -13.72 10.06
CA ALA A 53 1.84 -14.40 9.01
C ALA A 53 2.68 -15.53 8.38
N ILE A 54 3.93 -15.25 8.01
CA ILE A 54 4.84 -16.24 7.42
C ILE A 54 5.13 -17.40 8.40
N ARG A 55 5.37 -17.12 9.68
CA ARG A 55 5.56 -18.16 10.69
C ARG A 55 4.35 -19.11 10.76
N ARG A 56 3.14 -18.56 10.72
CA ARG A 56 1.90 -19.38 10.66
C ARG A 56 1.86 -20.25 9.40
N TYR A 57 2.24 -19.73 8.25
CA TYR A 57 2.27 -20.48 7.00
C TYR A 57 3.33 -21.59 6.99
N LYS A 58 4.44 -21.38 7.71
CA LYS A 58 5.47 -22.41 7.94
C LYS A 58 5.07 -23.44 9.01
N GLY A 59 3.87 -23.34 9.62
CA GLY A 59 3.38 -24.24 10.64
C GLY A 59 4.02 -24.04 12.02
N GLU A 60 4.64 -22.88 12.28
CA GLU A 60 5.22 -22.57 13.58
C GLU A 60 4.14 -22.20 14.60
N GLU A 61 4.29 -22.67 15.84
CA GLU A 61 3.46 -22.22 16.95
C GLU A 61 3.78 -20.76 17.30
N ILE A 62 2.73 -19.93 17.36
CA ILE A 62 2.84 -18.54 17.77
C ILE A 62 2.21 -18.41 19.17
N PRO A 63 2.98 -17.96 20.18
CA PRO A 63 2.44 -17.71 21.50
C PRO A 63 1.25 -16.76 21.45
N GLU A 64 0.19 -17.05 22.20
CA GLU A 64 -1.03 -16.22 22.25
C GLU A 64 -0.72 -14.77 22.67
N SER A 65 0.25 -14.59 23.59
CA SER A 65 0.73 -13.27 24.02
C SER A 65 1.24 -12.43 22.84
N ASP A 66 1.97 -13.03 21.92
CA ASP A 66 2.55 -12.32 20.77
C ASP A 66 1.45 -11.95 19.77
N ALA A 67 0.49 -12.86 19.54
CA ALA A 67 -0.65 -12.60 18.69
C ALA A 67 -1.51 -11.45 19.24
N ILE A 68 -1.81 -11.43 20.55
CA ILE A 68 -2.59 -10.36 21.19
C ILE A 68 -1.87 -9.01 21.12
N GLN A 69 -0.56 -8.95 21.34
CA GLN A 69 0.20 -7.70 21.27
C GLN A 69 0.19 -7.08 19.87
N LEU A 70 0.05 -7.87 18.82
CA LEU A 70 0.04 -7.38 17.44
C LEU A 70 -1.36 -7.00 16.93
N LEU A 71 -2.44 -7.42 17.61
CA LEU A 71 -3.81 -7.11 17.17
C LEU A 71 -4.06 -5.62 16.90
N PRO A 72 -3.67 -4.68 17.79
CA PRO A 72 -3.86 -3.25 17.54
C PRO A 72 -2.96 -2.68 16.43
N ARG A 73 -1.91 -3.41 16.02
CA ARG A 73 -0.90 -2.95 15.06
C ARG A 73 -1.06 -3.57 13.68
N GLN A 74 -2.15 -4.28 13.41
CA GLN A 74 -2.31 -5.00 12.14
C GLN A 74 -2.79 -4.13 10.98
N ALA A 75 -3.28 -2.91 11.23
CA ALA A 75 -3.64 -1.95 10.20
C ALA A 75 -2.40 -1.12 9.77
N THR A 76 -1.30 -1.80 9.42
CA THR A 76 -0.06 -1.14 8.99
C THR A 76 0.05 -1.04 7.47
N ASN A 77 0.86 -0.09 7.01
CA ASN A 77 1.12 0.21 5.61
C ASN A 77 1.85 -0.91 4.86
N GLY A 78 2.43 -1.89 5.55
CA GLY A 78 2.92 -3.14 4.97
C GLY A 78 1.87 -3.89 4.12
N ALA A 79 0.59 -3.54 4.27
CA ALA A 79 -0.48 -3.96 3.38
C ALA A 79 -0.34 -3.37 1.96
N ALA A 80 -0.01 -2.08 1.86
CA ALA A 80 -0.09 -1.30 0.62
C ALA A 80 1.27 -1.09 -0.07
N MET A 81 2.37 -1.10 0.67
CA MET A 81 3.72 -0.84 0.13
C MET A 81 4.13 -1.81 -0.99
N LYS A 82 3.60 -3.04 -0.98
CA LYS A 82 3.92 -4.11 -1.94
C LYS A 82 2.86 -4.31 -3.04
N ILE A 83 1.83 -3.44 -3.08
CA ILE A 83 0.61 -3.66 -3.88
C ILE A 83 0.71 -3.07 -5.30
N ALA A 84 1.59 -2.13 -5.57
CA ALA A 84 1.69 -1.49 -6.87
C ALA A 84 1.73 -2.46 -8.07
N PRO A 85 2.45 -3.59 -8.02
CA PRO A 85 2.44 -4.57 -9.11
C PRO A 85 1.05 -5.12 -9.43
N ILE A 86 0.15 -5.21 -8.45
CA ILE A 86 -1.21 -5.71 -8.66
C ILE A 86 -2.00 -4.78 -9.58
N GLY A 87 -1.79 -3.46 -9.47
CA GLY A 87 -2.32 -2.50 -10.44
C GLY A 87 -1.76 -2.72 -11.84
N LEU A 88 -0.46 -3.00 -11.97
CA LEU A 88 0.21 -3.25 -13.25
C LEU A 88 -0.26 -4.56 -13.93
N PHE A 89 -0.67 -5.57 -13.17
CA PHE A 89 -1.29 -6.78 -13.72
C PHE A 89 -2.73 -6.56 -14.20
N ASN A 90 -3.35 -5.44 -13.82
CA ASN A 90 -4.74 -5.11 -14.13
C ASN A 90 -4.88 -3.76 -14.86
N PRO A 91 -4.17 -3.50 -15.98
CA PRO A 91 -4.16 -2.18 -16.63
C PRO A 91 -5.57 -1.77 -17.07
N GLY A 92 -6.06 -0.65 -16.53
CA GLY A 92 -7.41 -0.12 -16.81
C GLY A 92 -8.57 -0.91 -16.18
N ASN A 93 -8.31 -2.06 -15.56
CA ASN A 93 -9.34 -2.86 -14.88
C ASN A 93 -9.30 -2.62 -13.38
N VAL A 94 -9.79 -1.44 -12.99
CA VAL A 94 -9.76 -0.97 -11.60
C VAL A 94 -10.48 -1.92 -10.64
N ASP A 95 -11.62 -2.48 -11.04
CA ASP A 95 -12.40 -3.40 -10.19
C ASP A 95 -11.64 -4.71 -9.91
N GLN A 96 -10.98 -5.27 -10.92
CA GLN A 96 -10.15 -6.45 -10.72
C GLN A 96 -8.90 -6.14 -9.87
N ALA A 97 -8.27 -4.99 -10.08
CA ALA A 97 -7.14 -4.55 -9.26
C ALA A 97 -7.53 -4.44 -7.77
N ILE A 98 -8.73 -3.95 -7.47
CA ILE A 98 -9.28 -3.87 -6.10
C ILE A 98 -9.46 -5.27 -5.50
N TYR A 99 -10.06 -6.19 -6.25
CA TYR A 99 -10.29 -7.55 -5.79
C TYR A 99 -8.97 -8.28 -5.53
N ASP A 100 -8.04 -8.25 -6.46
CA ASP A 100 -6.73 -8.88 -6.35
C ASP A 100 -5.89 -8.27 -5.21
N ALA A 101 -5.97 -6.95 -5.02
CA ALA A 101 -5.34 -6.28 -3.89
C ALA A 101 -5.93 -6.75 -2.55
N ALA A 102 -7.24 -7.00 -2.47
CA ALA A 102 -7.85 -7.57 -1.28
C ALA A 102 -7.31 -8.99 -1.00
N VAL A 103 -7.19 -9.84 -2.03
CA VAL A 103 -6.60 -11.18 -1.91
C VAL A 103 -5.17 -11.11 -1.37
N VAL A 104 -4.31 -10.29 -1.97
CA VAL A 104 -2.90 -10.13 -1.55
C VAL A 104 -2.78 -9.56 -0.15
N THR A 105 -3.59 -8.56 0.18
CA THR A 105 -3.58 -7.91 1.49
C THR A 105 -3.99 -8.88 2.60
N MET A 106 -5.04 -9.68 2.38
CA MET A 106 -5.55 -10.64 3.35
C MET A 106 -4.50 -11.66 3.82
N VAL A 107 -3.51 -11.97 3.00
CA VAL A 107 -2.45 -12.92 3.35
C VAL A 107 -1.65 -12.46 4.58
N THR A 108 -1.48 -11.15 4.78
CA THR A 108 -0.70 -10.62 5.91
C THR A 108 -1.50 -9.68 6.82
N HIS A 109 -2.47 -8.94 6.28
CA HIS A 109 -3.18 -7.84 6.95
C HIS A 109 -4.70 -8.03 6.79
N ASP A 110 -5.28 -8.94 7.55
CA ASP A 110 -6.64 -9.43 7.45
C ASP A 110 -7.72 -8.49 8.01
N ASN A 111 -7.59 -7.19 7.78
CA ASN A 111 -8.56 -6.20 8.30
C ASN A 111 -8.99 -5.18 7.24
N TYR A 112 -10.20 -4.63 7.43
CA TYR A 112 -10.83 -3.76 6.43
C TYR A 112 -10.05 -2.46 6.14
N LEU A 113 -9.32 -1.90 7.12
CA LEU A 113 -8.52 -0.69 6.91
C LEU A 113 -7.32 -0.97 5.99
N ALA A 114 -6.65 -2.11 6.23
CA ALA A 114 -5.52 -2.53 5.41
C ALA A 114 -5.97 -2.83 3.97
N ILE A 115 -7.09 -3.52 3.80
CA ILE A 115 -7.67 -3.82 2.48
C ILE A 115 -8.07 -2.52 1.77
N SER A 116 -8.69 -1.56 2.49
CA SER A 116 -8.99 -0.24 1.95
C SER A 116 -7.75 0.47 1.39
N GLY A 117 -6.65 0.45 2.16
CA GLY A 117 -5.40 1.09 1.74
C GLY A 117 -4.72 0.40 0.55
N GLY A 118 -4.62 -0.94 0.59
CA GLY A 118 -4.06 -1.73 -0.51
C GLY A 118 -4.85 -1.55 -1.81
N SER A 119 -6.18 -1.63 -1.73
CA SER A 119 -7.08 -1.43 -2.87
C SER A 119 -6.98 -0.02 -3.46
N ALA A 120 -6.74 1.01 -2.62
CA ALA A 120 -6.54 2.37 -3.10
C ALA A 120 -5.32 2.49 -4.01
N VAL A 121 -4.19 1.93 -3.59
CA VAL A 121 -2.94 2.00 -4.35
C VAL A 121 -3.03 1.16 -5.63
N ALA A 122 -3.58 -0.05 -5.57
CA ALA A 122 -3.74 -0.90 -6.74
C ALA A 122 -4.65 -0.27 -7.79
N ALA A 123 -5.79 0.28 -7.37
CA ALA A 123 -6.74 0.98 -8.24
C ALA A 123 -6.10 2.20 -8.92
N ALA A 124 -5.36 3.01 -8.16
CA ALA A 124 -4.64 4.18 -8.68
C ALA A 124 -3.58 3.78 -9.72
N VAL A 125 -2.82 2.73 -9.48
CA VAL A 125 -1.79 2.24 -10.42
C VAL A 125 -2.43 1.62 -11.66
N ALA A 126 -3.54 0.86 -11.52
CA ALA A 126 -4.26 0.30 -12.65
C ALA A 126 -4.81 1.38 -13.60
N GLU A 127 -5.30 2.48 -13.05
CA GLU A 127 -5.73 3.66 -13.81
C GLU A 127 -4.54 4.36 -14.45
N ALA A 128 -3.44 4.55 -13.70
CA ALA A 128 -2.29 5.35 -14.13
C ALA A 128 -1.61 4.85 -15.41
N VAL A 129 -1.71 3.55 -15.71
CA VAL A 129 -1.13 2.96 -16.93
C VAL A 129 -2.06 3.03 -18.15
N THR A 130 -3.20 3.70 -18.03
CA THR A 130 -4.11 3.90 -19.19
C THR A 130 -3.68 5.10 -20.03
N PRO A 131 -3.94 5.10 -21.37
CA PRO A 131 -3.47 6.17 -22.24
C PRO A 131 -4.03 7.56 -21.92
N ASP A 132 -5.23 7.62 -21.32
CA ASP A 132 -5.93 8.88 -21.02
C ASP A 132 -5.83 9.26 -19.53
N ALA A 133 -4.96 8.59 -18.76
CA ALA A 133 -4.80 8.84 -17.35
C ALA A 133 -4.25 10.25 -17.08
N ASP A 134 -4.79 10.87 -16.06
CA ASP A 134 -4.25 12.10 -15.49
C ASP A 134 -4.24 12.04 -13.96
N VAL A 135 -3.71 13.06 -13.32
CA VAL A 135 -3.61 13.15 -11.87
C VAL A 135 -5.00 13.00 -11.21
N TYR A 136 -6.02 13.56 -11.81
CA TYR A 136 -7.38 13.53 -11.24
C TYR A 136 -8.03 12.17 -11.41
N SER A 137 -7.91 11.53 -12.57
CA SER A 137 -8.47 10.20 -12.81
C SER A 137 -7.82 9.16 -11.88
N ILE A 138 -6.52 9.24 -11.68
CA ILE A 138 -5.76 8.38 -10.76
C ILE A 138 -6.21 8.55 -9.31
N ILE A 139 -6.36 9.80 -8.86
CA ILE A 139 -6.88 10.10 -7.51
C ILE A 139 -8.30 9.57 -7.35
N GLN A 140 -9.17 9.75 -8.32
CA GLN A 140 -10.54 9.24 -8.27
C GLN A 140 -10.58 7.71 -8.23
N ALA A 141 -9.76 7.03 -9.03
CA ALA A 141 -9.61 5.58 -8.98
C ALA A 141 -9.12 5.11 -7.59
N GLY A 142 -8.15 5.79 -7.01
CA GLY A 142 -7.65 5.49 -5.67
C GLY A 142 -8.71 5.68 -4.57
N ILE A 143 -9.48 6.75 -4.61
CA ILE A 143 -10.59 7.00 -3.68
C ILE A 143 -11.69 5.94 -3.86
N TYR A 144 -12.04 5.57 -5.08
CA TYR A 144 -12.96 4.48 -5.38
C TYR A 144 -12.43 3.16 -4.85
N GLY A 145 -11.14 2.85 -5.10
CA GLY A 145 -10.48 1.65 -4.58
C GLY A 145 -10.50 1.58 -3.06
N ALA A 146 -10.27 2.70 -2.37
CA ALA A 146 -10.36 2.77 -0.92
C ALA A 146 -11.78 2.48 -0.40
N LYS A 147 -12.82 2.98 -1.08
CA LYS A 147 -14.24 2.75 -0.71
C LYS A 147 -14.63 1.29 -0.89
N GLU A 148 -14.38 0.74 -2.07
CA GLU A 148 -14.71 -0.65 -2.40
C GLU A 148 -13.85 -1.63 -1.60
N GLY A 149 -12.56 -1.37 -1.42
CA GLY A 149 -11.70 -2.14 -0.55
C GLY A 149 -12.16 -2.16 0.91
N ALA A 150 -12.67 -1.04 1.42
CA ALA A 150 -13.27 -1.01 2.75
C ALA A 150 -14.57 -1.83 2.83
N ARG A 151 -15.40 -1.81 1.78
CA ARG A 151 -16.63 -2.61 1.69
C ARG A 151 -16.29 -4.11 1.69
N ILE A 152 -15.44 -4.53 0.76
CA ILE A 152 -14.96 -5.92 0.67
C ILE A 152 -14.31 -6.34 1.99
N GLY A 153 -13.45 -5.49 2.54
CA GLY A 153 -12.74 -5.78 3.78
C GLY A 153 -13.64 -6.01 4.99
N ARG A 154 -14.82 -5.38 5.05
CA ARG A 154 -15.82 -5.66 6.09
C ARG A 154 -16.56 -6.98 5.90
N GLU A 155 -16.60 -7.50 4.68
CA GLU A 155 -17.22 -8.80 4.39
C GLU A 155 -16.28 -9.97 4.67
N ILE A 156 -14.98 -9.82 4.35
CA ILE A 156 -14.01 -10.92 4.39
C ILE A 156 -12.94 -10.81 5.49
N GLY A 157 -12.70 -9.61 6.00
CA GLY A 157 -11.66 -9.32 6.98
C GLY A 157 -12.21 -9.00 8.36
N ARG A 158 -11.30 -8.65 9.28
CA ARG A 158 -11.67 -8.24 10.63
C ARG A 158 -12.03 -6.75 10.67
N ASP A 159 -13.02 -6.42 11.50
CA ASP A 159 -13.30 -5.04 11.85
C ASP A 159 -12.30 -4.57 12.92
N VAL A 160 -11.65 -3.44 12.69
CA VAL A 160 -10.64 -2.85 13.57
C VAL A 160 -10.88 -1.36 13.74
N ALA A 161 -10.54 -0.83 14.89
CA ALA A 161 -10.65 0.60 15.15
C ALA A 161 -9.57 1.38 14.38
N GLY A 162 -9.95 2.51 13.82
CA GLY A 162 -9.03 3.43 13.15
C GLY A 162 -9.77 4.47 12.31
N PRO A 163 -9.07 5.53 11.90
CA PRO A 163 -9.66 6.55 11.03
C PRO A 163 -9.89 6.02 9.62
N SER A 164 -10.88 6.59 8.94
CA SER A 164 -11.22 6.24 7.56
C SER A 164 -10.06 6.57 6.60
N VAL A 165 -9.55 5.57 5.90
CA VAL A 165 -8.54 5.74 4.84
C VAL A 165 -9.08 6.67 3.75
N VAL A 166 -10.32 6.45 3.31
CA VAL A 166 -11.00 7.28 2.30
C VAL A 166 -10.97 8.76 2.67
N LYS A 167 -11.46 9.09 3.89
CA LYS A 167 -11.55 10.49 4.31
C LYS A 167 -10.18 11.15 4.46
N ARG A 168 -9.19 10.39 4.87
CA ARG A 168 -7.82 10.90 4.96
C ARG A 168 -7.15 11.06 3.60
N ILE A 169 -7.45 10.20 2.60
CA ILE A 169 -7.01 10.43 1.22
C ILE A 169 -7.63 11.73 0.69
N GLU A 170 -8.94 11.94 0.86
CA GLU A 170 -9.62 13.18 0.45
C GLU A 170 -8.93 14.41 1.09
N MET A 171 -8.63 14.38 2.39
CA MET A 171 -7.94 15.46 3.09
C MET A 171 -6.50 15.70 2.57
N ALA A 172 -5.74 14.64 2.34
CA ALA A 172 -4.36 14.74 1.86
C ALA A 172 -4.29 15.30 0.43
N VAL A 173 -5.22 14.87 -0.42
CA VAL A 173 -5.37 15.36 -1.79
C VAL A 173 -5.76 16.84 -1.80
N ASP A 174 -6.68 17.28 -0.94
CA ASP A 174 -7.05 18.69 -0.80
C ASP A 174 -5.84 19.55 -0.42
N ILE A 175 -4.96 19.06 0.46
CA ILE A 175 -3.69 19.74 0.78
C ILE A 175 -2.77 19.75 -0.46
N GLY A 176 -2.57 18.60 -1.10
CA GLY A 176 -1.69 18.44 -2.25
C GLY A 176 -2.08 19.32 -3.45
N LEU A 177 -3.37 19.41 -3.76
CA LEU A 177 -3.92 20.25 -4.84
C LEU A 177 -4.11 21.71 -4.41
N GLY A 178 -4.01 21.99 -3.11
CA GLY A 178 -4.22 23.33 -2.53
C GLY A 178 -3.17 24.33 -2.94
N LYS A 179 -3.36 25.57 -2.49
CA LYS A 179 -2.39 26.65 -2.67
C LYS A 179 -1.22 26.47 -1.71
N GLY A 180 -0.05 26.97 -2.09
CA GLY A 180 1.17 26.93 -1.29
C GLY A 180 2.36 26.38 -2.05
N THR A 181 3.53 26.54 -1.46
CA THR A 181 4.77 25.94 -1.96
C THR A 181 4.80 24.44 -1.69
N GLN A 182 5.67 23.70 -2.36
CA GLN A 182 5.88 22.27 -2.10
C GLN A 182 6.26 22.01 -0.62
N GLU A 183 7.08 22.89 -0.04
CA GLU A 183 7.49 22.78 1.35
C GLU A 183 6.31 22.98 2.33
N GLU A 184 5.46 23.98 2.09
CA GLU A 184 4.25 24.20 2.90
C GLU A 184 3.30 23.01 2.82
N LYS A 185 3.07 22.46 1.62
CA LYS A 185 2.23 21.26 1.43
C LYS A 185 2.83 20.03 2.14
N MET A 186 4.15 19.86 2.06
CA MET A 186 4.86 18.77 2.73
C MET A 186 4.65 18.83 4.25
N VAL A 187 4.82 19.99 4.86
CA VAL A 187 4.60 20.20 6.30
C VAL A 187 3.14 19.92 6.66
N GLU A 188 2.18 20.47 5.91
CA GLU A 188 0.75 20.26 6.16
C GLU A 188 0.34 18.78 6.04
N ILE A 189 0.87 18.04 5.06
CA ILE A 189 0.63 16.60 4.94
C ILE A 189 1.21 15.87 6.15
N ALA A 190 2.47 16.14 6.49
CA ALA A 190 3.14 15.47 7.60
C ALA A 190 2.44 15.72 8.95
N GLU A 191 2.02 16.96 9.22
CA GLU A 191 1.41 17.35 10.52
C GLU A 191 -0.06 16.93 10.64
N ARG A 192 -0.85 17.03 9.58
CA ARG A 192 -2.30 16.80 9.63
C ARG A 192 -2.72 15.39 9.27
N ILE A 193 -1.99 14.73 8.37
CA ILE A 193 -2.26 13.36 7.94
C ILE A 193 -1.38 12.39 8.72
N GLY A 194 -0.09 12.68 8.82
CA GLY A 194 0.91 11.80 9.43
C GLY A 194 1.63 10.94 8.40
N MET A 195 2.83 10.52 8.78
CA MET A 195 3.75 9.74 7.95
C MET A 195 4.15 8.43 8.65
N GLY A 196 3.29 7.94 9.55
CA GLY A 196 3.58 6.76 10.37
C GLY A 196 3.19 5.44 9.70
N LEU A 197 3.35 4.35 10.46
CA LEU A 197 3.10 2.98 9.99
C LEU A 197 1.62 2.66 9.74
N HIS A 198 0.69 3.47 10.22
CA HIS A 198 -0.73 3.17 10.08
C HIS A 198 -1.21 3.45 8.65
N VAL A 199 -2.03 2.53 8.10
CA VAL A 199 -2.57 2.67 6.72
C VAL A 199 -3.30 3.99 6.49
N ALA A 200 -3.99 4.53 7.49
CA ALA A 200 -4.69 5.81 7.40
C ALA A 200 -3.77 7.04 7.55
N GLU A 201 -2.47 6.85 7.64
CA GLU A 201 -1.44 7.88 7.58
C GLU A 201 -0.63 7.75 6.29
N ALA A 202 0.12 6.66 6.13
CA ALA A 202 1.03 6.46 5.00
C ALA A 202 0.34 6.52 3.64
N ILE A 203 -0.79 5.82 3.46
CA ILE A 203 -1.46 5.79 2.16
C ILE A 203 -2.05 7.15 1.79
N PRO A 204 -2.83 7.82 2.66
CA PRO A 204 -3.28 9.18 2.38
C PRO A 204 -2.14 10.15 2.06
N SER A 205 -1.03 10.09 2.80
CA SER A 205 0.13 10.95 2.55
C SER A 205 0.78 10.67 1.20
N ALA A 206 0.86 9.40 0.76
CA ALA A 206 1.33 9.07 -0.60
C ALA A 206 0.46 9.72 -1.68
N PHE A 207 -0.87 9.69 -1.54
CA PHE A 207 -1.79 10.40 -2.44
C PHE A 207 -1.61 11.93 -2.37
N GLY A 208 -1.39 12.46 -1.16
CA GLY A 208 -1.11 13.88 -0.96
C GLY A 208 0.17 14.33 -1.68
N PHE A 209 1.26 13.57 -1.60
CA PHE A 209 2.51 13.85 -2.30
C PHE A 209 2.41 13.66 -3.81
N PHE A 210 1.68 12.63 -4.26
CA PHE A 210 1.37 12.45 -5.68
C PHE A 210 0.64 13.69 -6.24
N ALA A 211 -0.38 14.17 -5.53
CA ALA A 211 -1.14 15.37 -5.89
C ALA A 211 -0.29 16.64 -5.83
N ALA A 212 0.51 16.83 -4.78
CA ALA A 212 1.40 17.98 -4.62
C ALA A 212 2.46 18.04 -5.72
N GLY A 213 3.00 16.90 -6.14
CA GLY A 213 3.93 16.77 -7.26
C GLY A 213 3.26 16.87 -8.63
N SER A 214 1.93 17.04 -8.71
CA SER A 214 1.17 17.05 -9.96
C SER A 214 1.48 15.86 -10.88
N GLY A 215 1.66 14.68 -10.26
CA GLY A 215 2.01 13.44 -10.95
C GLY A 215 3.46 13.30 -11.39
N ASN A 216 4.33 14.31 -11.10
CA ASN A 216 5.75 14.20 -11.39
C ASN A 216 6.43 13.24 -10.38
N PRO A 217 7.12 12.17 -10.85
CA PRO A 217 7.72 11.19 -9.96
C PRO A 217 8.78 11.78 -9.02
N MET A 218 9.64 12.68 -9.52
CA MET A 218 10.70 13.24 -8.70
C MET A 218 10.15 14.15 -7.60
N ASP A 219 9.16 14.98 -7.91
CA ASP A 219 8.56 15.90 -6.94
C ASP A 219 7.78 15.12 -5.87
N ALA A 220 7.04 14.09 -6.27
CA ALA A 220 6.31 13.22 -5.35
C ALA A 220 7.25 12.45 -4.40
N ILE A 221 8.32 11.83 -4.94
CA ILE A 221 9.30 11.08 -4.16
C ILE A 221 10.10 11.99 -3.23
N ILE A 222 10.62 13.12 -3.73
CA ILE A 222 11.42 14.05 -2.93
C ILE A 222 10.58 14.64 -1.80
N GLY A 223 9.32 15.02 -2.07
CA GLY A 223 8.40 15.50 -1.04
C GLY A 223 8.18 14.46 0.06
N ALA A 224 7.90 13.22 -0.30
CA ALA A 224 7.68 12.13 0.65
C ALA A 224 8.94 11.81 1.48
N VAL A 225 10.13 11.77 0.85
CA VAL A 225 11.38 11.47 1.55
C VAL A 225 11.76 12.57 2.54
N ASN A 226 11.54 13.83 2.20
CA ASN A 226 11.90 14.97 3.07
C ASN A 226 10.91 15.20 4.22
N ALA A 227 9.71 14.62 4.17
CA ALA A 227 8.70 14.77 5.21
C ALA A 227 9.02 14.05 6.53
N GLY A 228 9.91 13.07 6.52
CA GLY A 228 10.33 12.33 7.72
C GLY A 228 9.48 11.09 8.02
N TYR A 229 9.79 10.42 9.12
CA TYR A 229 9.14 9.18 9.61
C TYR A 229 9.29 8.00 8.65
N ASP A 230 8.22 7.40 8.14
CA ASP A 230 8.23 6.21 7.28
C ASP A 230 8.33 6.61 5.79
N THR A 231 9.45 7.22 5.46
CA THR A 231 9.68 7.89 4.18
C THR A 231 9.82 6.94 3.00
N ASP A 232 10.42 5.80 3.17
CA ASP A 232 10.62 4.79 2.11
C ASP A 232 9.27 4.20 1.66
N THR A 233 8.39 3.87 2.60
CA THR A 233 7.06 3.36 2.27
C THR A 233 6.19 4.39 1.56
N VAL A 234 6.13 5.63 2.08
CA VAL A 234 5.30 6.68 1.47
C VAL A 234 5.85 7.06 0.08
N ALA A 235 7.18 7.20 -0.05
CA ALA A 235 7.82 7.51 -1.33
C ALA A 235 7.66 6.37 -2.35
N THR A 236 7.69 5.10 -1.91
CA THR A 236 7.46 3.95 -2.80
C THR A 236 6.05 3.99 -3.38
N MET A 237 5.02 4.24 -2.58
CA MET A 237 3.64 4.31 -3.06
C MET A 237 3.38 5.53 -3.94
N ALA A 238 3.85 6.72 -3.53
CA ALA A 238 3.72 7.94 -4.33
C ALA A 238 4.48 7.83 -5.66
N GLY A 239 5.69 7.28 -5.61
CA GLY A 239 6.52 7.01 -6.78
C GLY A 239 5.93 5.97 -7.72
N ALA A 240 5.24 4.95 -7.19
CA ALA A 240 4.58 3.95 -8.02
C ALA A 240 3.42 4.56 -8.83
N MET A 241 2.56 5.37 -8.20
CA MET A 241 1.48 6.07 -8.91
C MET A 241 2.01 7.04 -9.96
N ALA A 242 3.01 7.85 -9.60
CA ALA A 242 3.58 8.85 -10.51
C ALA A 242 4.42 8.21 -11.62
N GLY A 243 5.17 7.14 -11.32
CA GLY A 243 5.94 6.40 -12.31
C GLY A 243 5.08 5.62 -13.29
N ALA A 244 3.90 5.15 -12.89
CA ALA A 244 2.96 4.50 -13.77
C ALA A 244 2.27 5.48 -14.75
N LEU A 245 2.13 6.76 -14.36
CA LEU A 245 1.61 7.83 -15.21
C LEU A 245 2.64 8.33 -16.24
N SER A 246 3.95 8.18 -15.99
CA SER A 246 5.06 8.69 -16.81
C SER A 246 5.34 7.78 -18.00
#